data_7df44b79135f975651a6a33424bba3bf
#
_entry.id   7df44b79135f975651a6a33424bba3bf
#
_cell.length_a   1.000
_cell.length_b   1.000
_cell.length_c   1.000
_cell.angle_alpha   90.00
_cell.angle_beta   90.00
_cell.angle_gamma   90.00
#
_symmetry.space_group_name_H-M   'P 1'
#
loop_
_entity.id
_entity.type
_entity.pdbx_description
1 polymer ?
#
loop_
_entity_poly.entity_id
_entity_poly.type
_entity_poly.pdbx_seq_one_letter_code
_entity_poly.pdbx_strand_id
1 'polypeptide(L)'
;MNILGITLGHDSSVALIVDGVVHGLMEAERYFRQKRYKLHCFTLEPGRHQSGFQYVDVEDFALFLELVSKTWGRTFDVVAVQNQGRKEEYNNTLALLKHNGFSFSGAFHVDHHLSHAALAYYSSPYAESVVLSYDGMGNDGQTVLFHGTNGVLNYIEQSPLRFGQSYNNLGYILAIQPDVAGSTAGKTMGLSAYGRIRPEWVASARKYVREYVKRPPFDVTGLRNYGKAHRINPVGLEDLPEFRAFLEPMKQDSNKGIRQTVKNILGPPQYELRLPGPEHELSQDLAQTVQHAWTKEVTTLLANHRDISRNLCVVGGCALNGITNYRIEEEGLFQQCHFVPNPTDCGLSAGAALYAYFQLGVQTFTGTKQFFSPYLGTEAFDLADLPTLKQSYPHHELQPDHIPRIIARLIHDNRLIGVIKGRYEIGPRALGNRSILCNPLNSGMRALLNDKVKHREWYRPFAPVVTAEDVSQYFTTEVDIPYMSVICHTRPEYREQLPSITHVDGSARVQTIRQDHNPWLHRTLKEFEQLSGMPIMLNTSFNPGGEPILNFCRVGLEMLTSTELDLVLIDNTLFCKPGHESLLDT
;
A
#
# COMPACT_ATOMS: atom_id res chain seq x y z
N MET A 1 -16.07 0.63 25.27
CA MET A 1 -15.52 -0.73 25.07
C MET A 1 -14.23 -0.63 24.27
N ASN A 2 -13.15 -1.15 24.83
CA ASN A 2 -11.82 -1.13 24.23
C ASN A 2 -11.48 -2.51 23.66
N ILE A 3 -11.26 -2.62 22.36
CA ILE A 3 -10.93 -3.86 21.68
C ILE A 3 -9.55 -3.76 21.06
N LEU A 4 -8.68 -4.71 21.38
CA LEU A 4 -7.37 -4.85 20.78
C LEU A 4 -7.45 -5.82 19.59
N GLY A 5 -7.23 -5.33 18.39
CA GLY A 5 -7.11 -6.16 17.19
C GLY A 5 -5.66 -6.54 16.92
N ILE A 6 -5.41 -7.77 16.51
CA ILE A 6 -4.06 -8.27 16.24
C ILE A 6 -4.06 -9.08 14.93
N THR A 7 -3.11 -8.77 14.06
CA THR A 7 -2.80 -9.57 12.87
C THR A 7 -1.36 -10.03 12.94
N LEU A 8 -1.15 -11.33 12.80
CA LEU A 8 0.16 -11.98 12.73
C LEU A 8 0.40 -12.55 11.31
N GLY A 9 1.65 -12.74 10.96
CA GLY A 9 2.07 -13.13 9.63
C GLY A 9 2.70 -11.96 8.86
N HIS A 10 2.69 -11.96 7.54
CA HIS A 10 3.19 -10.79 6.80
C HIS A 10 2.27 -9.57 7.01
N ASP A 11 2.87 -8.38 7.03
CA ASP A 11 2.16 -7.13 7.31
C ASP A 11 1.51 -7.09 8.72
N SER A 12 2.21 -7.65 9.74
CA SER A 12 1.71 -7.70 11.11
C SER A 12 1.37 -6.32 11.65
N SER A 13 0.24 -6.23 12.33
CA SER A 13 -0.25 -4.98 12.91
C SER A 13 -1.07 -5.21 14.17
N VAL A 14 -1.22 -4.14 14.96
CA VAL A 14 -2.10 -4.09 16.13
C VAL A 14 -2.96 -2.83 16.05
N ALA A 15 -4.24 -2.93 16.33
CA ALA A 15 -5.18 -1.82 16.30
C ALA A 15 -5.95 -1.69 17.61
N LEU A 16 -6.26 -0.47 18.01
CA LEU A 16 -7.17 -0.15 19.11
C LEU A 16 -8.49 0.38 18.57
N ILE A 17 -9.57 -0.27 18.93
CA ILE A 17 -10.94 0.21 18.71
C ILE A 17 -11.51 0.68 20.05
N VAL A 18 -12.07 1.87 20.06
CA VAL A 18 -12.77 2.45 21.21
C VAL A 18 -14.20 2.75 20.78
N ASP A 19 -15.17 2.13 21.39
CA ASP A 19 -16.60 2.33 21.13
C ASP A 19 -16.97 2.28 19.62
N GLY A 20 -16.39 1.29 18.91
CA GLY A 20 -16.64 1.05 17.49
C GLY A 20 -15.88 1.96 16.51
N VAL A 21 -14.98 2.82 17.01
CA VAL A 21 -14.15 3.70 16.20
C VAL A 21 -12.69 3.28 16.28
N VAL A 22 -11.99 3.29 15.13
CA VAL A 22 -10.54 3.02 15.10
C VAL A 22 -9.80 4.19 15.74
N HIS A 23 -9.24 3.97 16.92
CA HIS A 23 -8.50 4.97 17.68
C HIS A 23 -7.01 5.01 17.30
N GLY A 24 -6.46 3.87 16.94
CA GLY A 24 -5.06 3.76 16.51
C GLY A 24 -4.74 2.44 15.84
N LEU A 25 -3.66 2.46 15.03
CA LEU A 25 -3.11 1.28 14.38
C LEU A 25 -1.59 1.38 14.33
N MET A 26 -0.90 0.33 14.76
CA MET A 26 0.55 0.21 14.69
C MET A 26 0.93 -0.90 13.71
N GLU A 27 1.77 -0.55 12.74
CA GLU A 27 2.31 -1.47 11.73
C GLU A 27 3.72 -1.92 12.17
N ALA A 28 3.93 -3.22 12.31
CA ALA A 28 5.23 -3.76 12.72
C ALA A 28 6.35 -3.38 11.75
N GLU A 29 6.06 -3.29 10.45
CA GLU A 29 7.03 -2.87 9.44
C GLU A 29 7.63 -1.48 9.72
N ARG A 30 6.82 -0.54 10.29
CA ARG A 30 7.29 0.81 10.63
C ARG A 30 8.28 0.80 11.79
N TYR A 31 8.03 -0.05 12.78
CA TYR A 31 8.87 -0.18 13.97
C TYR A 31 10.18 -0.93 13.67
N PHE A 32 10.09 -2.08 12.98
CA PHE A 32 11.25 -2.91 12.65
C PHE A 32 11.96 -2.47 11.35
N ARG A 33 11.46 -1.46 10.64
CA ARG A 33 12.02 -0.91 9.39
C ARG A 33 12.20 -1.94 8.28
N GLN A 34 11.31 -2.91 8.23
CA GLN A 34 11.32 -3.95 7.20
C GLN A 34 9.92 -4.16 6.63
N LYS A 35 9.77 -3.99 5.30
CA LYS A 35 8.50 -4.20 4.62
C LYS A 35 7.93 -5.58 4.84
N ARG A 36 6.62 -5.62 5.07
CA ARG A 36 5.86 -6.85 5.35
C ARG A 36 6.43 -7.64 6.51
N TYR A 37 6.80 -6.93 7.57
CA TYR A 37 7.37 -7.55 8.76
C TYR A 37 6.43 -8.60 9.33
N LYS A 38 7.03 -9.75 9.70
CA LYS A 38 6.28 -10.90 10.22
C LYS A 38 6.52 -11.05 11.70
N LEU A 39 5.48 -10.90 12.49
CA LEU A 39 5.47 -11.34 13.88
C LEU A 39 4.91 -12.76 13.97
N HIS A 40 5.44 -13.54 14.89
CA HIS A 40 5.04 -14.92 15.15
C HIS A 40 4.75 -15.13 16.63
N CYS A 41 3.86 -16.09 16.91
CA CYS A 41 3.46 -16.46 18.27
C CYS A 41 4.07 -17.81 18.74
N PHE A 42 5.12 -18.29 18.07
CA PHE A 42 5.81 -19.52 18.43
C PHE A 42 7.30 -19.44 18.09
N THR A 43 8.14 -20.05 18.92
CA THR A 43 9.55 -20.29 18.63
C THR A 43 9.69 -21.42 17.63
N LEU A 44 10.52 -21.23 16.62
CA LEU A 44 10.86 -22.30 15.68
C LEU A 44 12.01 -23.10 16.24
N GLU A 45 11.87 -24.43 16.25
CA GLU A 45 13.00 -25.30 16.53
C GLU A 45 14.13 -25.05 15.52
N PRO A 46 15.39 -24.91 15.96
CA PRO A 46 16.51 -24.75 15.05
C PRO A 46 16.57 -25.92 14.07
N GLY A 47 16.48 -25.64 12.76
CA GLY A 47 16.57 -26.65 11.71
C GLY A 47 15.30 -26.92 10.90
N ARG A 48 14.12 -26.46 11.30
CA ARG A 48 12.91 -26.52 10.49
C ARG A 48 12.70 -25.24 9.65
N HIS A 49 13.53 -25.05 8.65
CA HIS A 49 13.30 -24.02 7.62
C HIS A 49 12.25 -24.52 6.62
N GLN A 50 10.99 -24.11 6.78
CA GLN A 50 10.02 -24.19 5.70
C GLN A 50 9.94 -22.84 4.99
N SER A 51 10.40 -22.80 3.74
CA SER A 51 10.27 -21.71 2.78
C SER A 51 10.91 -20.36 3.15
N GLY A 52 12.14 -20.07 2.77
CA GLY A 52 12.76 -18.80 2.36
C GLY A 52 12.42 -17.47 3.05
N PHE A 53 11.72 -17.49 4.16
CA PHE A 53 11.40 -16.34 4.98
C PHE A 53 12.31 -16.35 6.22
N GLN A 54 12.90 -15.21 6.55
CA GLN A 54 13.50 -15.03 7.87
C GLN A 54 12.36 -15.13 8.90
N TYR A 55 12.38 -16.17 9.72
CA TYR A 55 11.50 -16.30 10.87
C TYR A 55 12.05 -15.42 11.96
N VAL A 56 11.24 -14.47 12.38
CA VAL A 56 11.55 -13.59 13.49
C VAL A 56 11.07 -14.27 14.77
N ASP A 57 11.86 -14.16 15.83
CA ASP A 57 11.61 -14.80 17.11
C ASP A 57 10.38 -14.21 17.84
N VAL A 58 9.85 -14.95 18.80
CA VAL A 58 8.82 -14.50 19.74
C VAL A 58 9.24 -13.22 20.47
N GLU A 59 10.54 -13.00 20.63
CA GLU A 59 11.12 -11.80 21.22
C GLU A 59 10.68 -10.51 20.52
N ASP A 60 10.60 -10.50 19.18
CA ASP A 60 10.16 -9.31 18.45
C ASP A 60 8.68 -9.02 18.68
N PHE A 61 7.85 -10.06 18.83
CA PHE A 61 6.46 -9.85 19.20
C PHE A 61 6.34 -9.26 20.61
N ALA A 62 7.14 -9.73 21.56
CA ALA A 62 7.19 -9.16 22.91
C ALA A 62 7.65 -7.70 22.92
N LEU A 63 8.67 -7.35 22.13
CA LEU A 63 9.11 -5.96 21.94
C LEU A 63 8.00 -5.08 21.34
N PHE A 64 7.28 -5.58 20.36
CA PHE A 64 6.17 -4.86 19.76
C PHE A 64 5.00 -4.68 20.73
N LEU A 65 4.70 -5.71 21.55
CA LEU A 65 3.71 -5.63 22.62
C LEU A 65 4.10 -4.63 23.71
N GLU A 66 5.39 -4.47 24.00
CA GLU A 66 5.86 -3.45 24.93
C GLU A 66 5.60 -2.03 24.39
N LEU A 67 5.79 -1.80 23.10
CA LEU A 67 5.42 -0.55 22.44
C LEU A 67 3.89 -0.30 22.55
N VAL A 68 3.08 -1.32 22.27
CA VAL A 68 1.62 -1.27 22.41
C VAL A 68 1.23 -0.90 23.84
N SER A 69 1.87 -1.54 24.83
CA SER A 69 1.57 -1.29 26.24
C SER A 69 1.91 0.14 26.70
N LYS A 70 3.00 0.69 26.19
CA LYS A 70 3.39 2.09 26.47
C LYS A 70 2.40 3.09 25.89
N THR A 71 1.79 2.74 24.74
CA THR A 71 0.91 3.67 24.02
C THR A 71 -0.54 3.54 24.46
N TRP A 72 -1.05 2.32 24.68
CA TRP A 72 -2.48 2.05 24.94
C TRP A 72 -2.76 1.30 26.23
N GLY A 73 -1.72 0.94 27.01
CA GLY A 73 -1.87 0.14 28.21
C GLY A 73 -1.97 -1.35 27.92
N ARG A 74 -2.38 -2.12 28.94
CA ARG A 74 -2.43 -3.59 28.90
C ARG A 74 -3.81 -4.18 29.21
N THR A 75 -4.82 -3.34 29.43
CA THR A 75 -6.18 -3.78 29.80
C THR A 75 -7.16 -3.45 28.71
N PHE A 76 -7.82 -4.46 28.18
CA PHE A 76 -8.82 -4.37 27.13
C PHE A 76 -10.05 -5.19 27.49
N ASP A 77 -11.21 -4.82 26.99
CA ASP A 77 -12.42 -5.62 27.19
C ASP A 77 -12.35 -6.92 26.38
N VAL A 78 -11.89 -6.81 25.13
CA VAL A 78 -11.83 -7.93 24.18
C VAL A 78 -10.55 -7.87 23.35
N VAL A 79 -10.07 -9.04 22.94
CA VAL A 79 -9.01 -9.18 21.91
C VAL A 79 -9.59 -9.86 20.68
N ALA A 80 -9.37 -9.29 19.51
CA ALA A 80 -9.73 -9.87 18.21
C ALA A 80 -8.46 -10.26 17.45
N VAL A 81 -8.29 -11.53 17.13
CA VAL A 81 -7.10 -12.06 16.46
C VAL A 81 -7.47 -12.50 15.05
N GLN A 82 -6.81 -11.92 14.07
CA GLN A 82 -6.77 -12.44 12.70
C GLN A 82 -5.47 -13.24 12.54
N ASN A 83 -5.59 -14.47 12.15
CA ASN A 83 -4.47 -15.30 11.74
C ASN A 83 -4.86 -16.17 10.54
N GLN A 84 -3.91 -16.92 9.98
CA GLN A 84 -4.12 -17.72 8.77
C GLN A 84 -4.95 -19.02 9.00
N GLY A 85 -5.92 -18.98 9.93
CA GLY A 85 -6.87 -20.09 10.18
C GLY A 85 -6.31 -21.24 11.03
N ARG A 86 -5.14 -21.06 11.68
CA ARG A 86 -4.55 -22.07 12.54
C ARG A 86 -4.96 -21.84 14.00
N LYS A 87 -5.77 -22.75 14.54
CA LYS A 87 -6.24 -22.69 15.92
C LYS A 87 -5.09 -22.59 16.95
N GLU A 88 -3.97 -23.23 16.67
CA GLU A 88 -2.76 -23.17 17.50
C GLU A 88 -2.19 -21.75 17.55
N GLU A 89 -2.09 -21.06 16.44
CA GLU A 89 -1.60 -19.67 16.38
C GLU A 89 -2.50 -18.73 17.18
N TYR A 90 -3.82 -18.91 17.12
CA TYR A 90 -4.77 -18.16 17.91
C TYR A 90 -4.53 -18.35 19.41
N ASN A 91 -4.47 -19.60 19.88
CA ASN A 91 -4.24 -19.92 21.28
C ASN A 91 -2.89 -19.41 21.78
N ASN A 92 -1.83 -19.55 20.98
CA ASN A 92 -0.50 -19.08 21.32
C ASN A 92 -0.47 -17.54 21.40
N THR A 93 -1.15 -16.84 20.51
CA THR A 93 -1.27 -15.37 20.58
C THR A 93 -1.90 -14.92 21.88
N LEU A 94 -3.01 -15.55 22.30
CA LEU A 94 -3.67 -15.21 23.56
C LEU A 94 -2.79 -15.56 24.79
N ALA A 95 -2.05 -16.66 24.73
CA ALA A 95 -1.12 -17.06 25.79
C ALA A 95 0.04 -16.05 25.92
N LEU A 96 0.62 -15.61 24.79
CA LEU A 96 1.69 -14.61 24.78
C LEU A 96 1.23 -13.25 25.28
N LEU A 97 0.01 -12.81 24.92
CA LEU A 97 -0.56 -11.59 25.48
C LEU A 97 -0.63 -11.65 27.00
N LYS A 98 -1.20 -12.75 27.57
CA LYS A 98 -1.29 -12.95 29.02
C LYS A 98 0.09 -13.01 29.66
N HIS A 99 1.04 -13.70 29.04
CA HIS A 99 2.44 -13.78 29.54
C HIS A 99 3.09 -12.40 29.59
N ASN A 100 2.80 -11.51 28.65
CA ASN A 100 3.27 -10.13 28.64
C ASN A 100 2.38 -9.17 29.48
N GLY A 101 1.52 -9.69 30.34
CA GLY A 101 0.73 -8.93 31.30
C GLY A 101 -0.51 -8.25 30.72
N PHE A 102 -0.96 -8.62 29.51
CA PHE A 102 -2.22 -8.13 28.96
C PHE A 102 -3.42 -8.85 29.57
N SER A 103 -4.45 -8.10 29.91
CA SER A 103 -5.71 -8.60 30.48
C SER A 103 -6.89 -8.28 29.58
N PHE A 104 -7.78 -9.26 29.41
CA PHE A 104 -9.01 -9.13 28.61
C PHE A 104 -10.05 -10.14 29.07
N SER A 105 -11.36 -9.83 28.92
CA SER A 105 -12.45 -10.69 29.34
C SER A 105 -12.99 -11.60 28.23
N GLY A 106 -12.78 -11.22 26.96
CA GLY A 106 -13.23 -11.97 25.78
C GLY A 106 -12.20 -12.03 24.67
N ALA A 107 -12.33 -13.00 23.76
CA ALA A 107 -11.47 -13.10 22.59
C ALA A 107 -12.25 -13.62 21.38
N PHE A 108 -11.94 -13.08 20.19
CA PHE A 108 -12.50 -13.46 18.90
C PHE A 108 -11.40 -13.92 17.95
N HIS A 109 -11.69 -14.96 17.18
CA HIS A 109 -10.94 -15.30 15.97
C HIS A 109 -11.73 -14.81 14.75
N VAL A 110 -11.09 -14.10 13.83
CA VAL A 110 -11.72 -13.55 12.64
C VAL A 110 -10.94 -13.95 11.38
N ASP A 111 -11.67 -14.44 10.37
CA ASP A 111 -11.08 -14.87 9.10
C ASP A 111 -10.52 -13.70 8.29
N HIS A 112 -9.63 -13.99 7.35
CA HIS A 112 -8.87 -13.02 6.58
C HIS A 112 -9.77 -12.07 5.77
N HIS A 113 -10.57 -12.62 4.83
CA HIS A 113 -11.44 -11.79 4.00
C HIS A 113 -12.57 -11.13 4.79
N LEU A 114 -13.03 -11.76 5.86
CA LEU A 114 -14.01 -11.17 6.77
C LEU A 114 -13.41 -9.96 7.52
N SER A 115 -12.14 -10.04 7.94
CA SER A 115 -11.43 -8.90 8.54
C SER A 115 -11.28 -7.74 7.54
N HIS A 116 -10.87 -8.02 6.30
CA HIS A 116 -10.85 -7.02 5.24
C HIS A 116 -12.24 -6.38 5.04
N ALA A 117 -13.27 -7.20 4.86
CA ALA A 117 -14.63 -6.71 4.64
C ALA A 117 -15.15 -5.86 5.81
N ALA A 118 -14.84 -6.28 7.04
CA ALA A 118 -15.22 -5.53 8.25
C ALA A 118 -14.55 -4.16 8.30
N LEU A 119 -13.25 -4.08 7.97
CA LEU A 119 -12.58 -2.78 7.88
C LEU A 119 -13.29 -1.86 6.90
N ALA A 120 -13.54 -2.32 5.68
CA ALA A 120 -14.14 -1.49 4.64
C ALA A 120 -15.59 -1.11 4.94
N TYR A 121 -16.40 -2.06 5.41
CA TYR A 121 -17.81 -1.82 5.68
C TYR A 121 -18.01 -0.91 6.88
N TYR A 122 -17.41 -1.23 8.03
CA TYR A 122 -17.62 -0.48 9.26
C TYR A 122 -16.90 0.88 9.31
N SER A 123 -15.98 1.15 8.38
CA SER A 123 -15.41 2.48 8.18
C SER A 123 -16.14 3.29 7.11
N SER A 124 -17.09 2.69 6.39
CA SER A 124 -17.83 3.36 5.31
C SER A 124 -18.99 4.21 5.83
N PRO A 125 -19.42 5.21 5.06
CA PRO A 125 -20.63 5.97 5.40
C PRO A 125 -21.94 5.22 5.10
N TYR A 126 -21.89 3.96 4.67
CA TYR A 126 -23.03 3.23 4.13
C TYR A 126 -23.66 2.28 5.14
N ALA A 127 -24.97 2.40 5.38
CA ALA A 127 -25.72 1.40 6.13
C ALA A 127 -25.84 0.07 5.37
N GLU A 128 -25.76 0.13 4.03
CA GLU A 128 -25.81 -1.02 3.13
C GLU A 128 -24.78 -0.87 1.99
N SER A 129 -24.04 -1.92 1.70
CA SER A 129 -23.08 -1.96 0.60
C SER A 129 -22.76 -3.38 0.13
N VAL A 130 -22.40 -3.54 -1.14
CA VAL A 130 -21.59 -4.67 -1.58
C VAL A 130 -20.16 -4.42 -1.10
N VAL A 131 -19.47 -5.46 -0.63
CA VAL A 131 -18.06 -5.37 -0.22
C VAL A 131 -17.26 -6.34 -1.05
N LEU A 132 -16.33 -5.82 -1.86
CA LEU A 132 -15.34 -6.60 -2.59
C LEU A 132 -14.06 -6.68 -1.77
N SER A 133 -13.77 -7.87 -1.24
CA SER A 133 -12.49 -8.21 -0.62
C SER A 133 -11.67 -9.06 -1.60
N TYR A 134 -10.62 -8.49 -2.21
CA TYR A 134 -9.79 -9.21 -3.17
C TYR A 134 -8.31 -8.97 -2.90
N ASP A 135 -7.60 -10.08 -2.71
CA ASP A 135 -6.23 -10.06 -2.23
C ASP A 135 -5.33 -11.05 -2.97
N GLY A 136 -4.04 -11.08 -2.62
CA GLY A 136 -3.08 -12.05 -3.10
C GLY A 136 -3.39 -13.47 -2.61
N MET A 137 -3.80 -13.61 -1.36
CA MET A 137 -4.14 -14.87 -0.72
C MET A 137 -4.80 -14.65 0.64
N GLY A 138 -5.81 -15.46 0.98
CA GLY A 138 -6.42 -15.57 2.29
C GLY A 138 -6.65 -17.03 2.67
N ASN A 139 -7.00 -17.31 3.91
CA ASN A 139 -7.37 -18.65 4.37
C ASN A 139 -8.72 -19.13 3.79
N ASP A 140 -9.58 -18.20 3.41
CA ASP A 140 -10.93 -18.36 2.88
C ASP A 140 -11.05 -17.97 1.40
N GLY A 141 -9.93 -17.91 0.66
CA GLY A 141 -9.93 -17.64 -0.77
C GLY A 141 -9.00 -16.49 -1.18
N GLN A 142 -9.31 -15.85 -2.31
CA GLN A 142 -8.54 -14.70 -2.83
C GLN A 142 -9.44 -13.54 -3.24
N THR A 143 -10.71 -13.83 -3.56
CA THR A 143 -11.71 -12.84 -3.96
C THR A 143 -13.04 -13.27 -3.39
N VAL A 144 -13.54 -12.52 -2.44
CA VAL A 144 -14.77 -12.80 -1.72
C VAL A 144 -15.66 -11.56 -1.73
N LEU A 145 -16.95 -11.79 -1.98
CA LEU A 145 -17.96 -10.73 -1.92
C LEU A 145 -18.85 -10.92 -0.70
N PHE A 146 -19.13 -9.79 -0.05
CA PHE A 146 -20.06 -9.73 1.08
C PHE A 146 -21.14 -8.68 0.81
N HIS A 147 -22.31 -8.89 1.44
CA HIS A 147 -23.35 -7.88 1.58
C HIS A 147 -23.37 -7.36 3.01
N GLY A 148 -22.92 -6.13 3.20
CA GLY A 148 -23.04 -5.42 4.46
C GLY A 148 -24.42 -4.77 4.55
N THR A 149 -25.22 -5.17 5.52
CA THR A 149 -26.55 -4.59 5.75
C THR A 149 -26.95 -4.74 7.22
N ASN A 150 -27.59 -3.71 7.78
CA ASN A 150 -28.03 -3.68 9.18
C ASN A 150 -26.93 -4.01 10.20
N GLY A 151 -25.70 -3.64 9.89
CA GLY A 151 -24.53 -3.93 10.74
C GLY A 151 -24.02 -5.37 10.67
N VAL A 152 -24.49 -6.18 9.74
CA VAL A 152 -24.08 -7.57 9.54
C VAL A 152 -23.41 -7.72 8.18
N LEU A 153 -22.31 -8.45 8.14
CA LEU A 153 -21.63 -8.86 6.90
C LEU A 153 -22.10 -10.26 6.51
N ASN A 154 -22.88 -10.34 5.45
CA ASN A 154 -23.38 -11.60 4.89
C ASN A 154 -22.50 -12.02 3.72
N TYR A 155 -22.03 -13.25 3.73
CA TYR A 155 -21.29 -13.84 2.61
C TYR A 155 -22.19 -13.94 1.37
N ILE A 156 -21.70 -13.49 0.22
CA ILE A 156 -22.37 -13.65 -1.08
C ILE A 156 -21.74 -14.82 -1.83
N GLU A 157 -20.48 -14.67 -2.22
CA GLU A 157 -19.76 -15.70 -2.96
C GLU A 157 -18.24 -15.57 -2.82
N GLN A 158 -17.55 -16.68 -3.09
CA GLN A 158 -16.11 -16.71 -3.34
C GLN A 158 -15.89 -16.89 -4.85
N SER A 159 -15.31 -15.87 -5.47
CA SER A 159 -14.94 -15.96 -6.88
C SER A 159 -13.71 -16.86 -7.07
N PRO A 160 -13.68 -17.71 -8.12
CA PRO A 160 -12.51 -18.50 -8.45
C PRO A 160 -11.35 -17.67 -8.99
N LEU A 161 -11.58 -16.39 -9.31
CA LEU A 161 -10.60 -15.49 -9.92
C LEU A 161 -9.47 -15.12 -8.94
N ARG A 162 -8.23 -15.26 -9.40
CA ARG A 162 -7.02 -15.07 -8.58
C ARG A 162 -6.32 -13.78 -8.99
N PHE A 163 -6.99 -12.68 -8.81
CA PHE A 163 -6.56 -11.37 -9.28
C PHE A 163 -5.16 -10.98 -8.80
N GLY A 164 -4.88 -11.03 -7.51
CA GLY A 164 -3.60 -10.60 -6.96
C GLY A 164 -2.44 -11.46 -7.43
N GLN A 165 -2.62 -12.78 -7.47
CA GLN A 165 -1.57 -13.69 -7.90
C GLN A 165 -1.28 -13.58 -9.40
N SER A 166 -2.31 -13.51 -10.25
CA SER A 166 -2.12 -13.37 -11.70
C SER A 166 -1.39 -12.07 -12.03
N TYR A 167 -1.79 -10.98 -11.38
CA TYR A 167 -1.17 -9.67 -11.63
C TYR A 167 0.29 -9.61 -11.14
N ASN A 168 0.59 -10.17 -9.98
CA ASN A 168 1.96 -10.25 -9.50
C ASN A 168 2.84 -11.15 -10.39
N ASN A 169 2.29 -12.28 -10.88
CA ASN A 169 2.99 -13.18 -11.80
C ASN A 169 3.28 -12.52 -13.15
N LEU A 170 2.39 -11.66 -13.64
CA LEU A 170 2.64 -10.88 -14.86
C LEU A 170 3.96 -10.10 -14.77
N GLY A 171 4.24 -9.43 -13.66
CA GLY A 171 5.48 -8.71 -13.49
C GLY A 171 6.72 -9.60 -13.58
N TYR A 172 6.65 -10.84 -13.10
CA TYR A 172 7.75 -11.80 -13.30
C TYR A 172 7.92 -12.21 -14.77
N ILE A 173 6.82 -12.42 -15.50
CA ILE A 173 6.85 -12.67 -16.95
C ILE A 173 7.54 -11.50 -17.67
N LEU A 174 7.24 -10.27 -17.27
CA LEU A 174 7.81 -9.04 -17.83
C LEU A 174 9.25 -8.74 -17.36
N ALA A 175 9.89 -9.64 -16.65
CA ALA A 175 11.23 -9.47 -16.06
C ALA A 175 11.35 -8.24 -15.12
N ILE A 176 10.25 -7.80 -14.52
CA ILE A 176 10.26 -6.73 -13.53
C ILE A 176 10.89 -7.25 -12.24
N GLN A 177 11.90 -6.53 -11.73
CA GLN A 177 12.51 -6.85 -10.44
C GLN A 177 11.47 -6.68 -9.32
N PRO A 178 11.22 -7.71 -8.50
CA PRO A 178 10.32 -7.58 -7.36
C PRO A 178 10.86 -6.57 -6.33
N ASP A 179 10.00 -6.06 -5.48
CA ASP A 179 10.44 -5.37 -4.28
C ASP A 179 11.04 -6.36 -3.25
N VAL A 180 11.59 -5.85 -2.16
CA VAL A 180 12.18 -6.68 -1.08
C VAL A 180 11.20 -7.69 -0.48
N ALA A 181 9.91 -7.46 -0.63
CA ALA A 181 8.85 -8.35 -0.19
C ALA A 181 8.35 -9.31 -1.29
N GLY A 182 8.99 -9.29 -2.46
CA GLY A 182 8.65 -10.15 -3.59
C GLY A 182 7.42 -9.73 -4.39
N SER A 183 7.01 -8.46 -4.34
CA SER A 183 5.90 -7.95 -5.15
C SER A 183 6.39 -7.19 -6.37
N THR A 184 5.72 -7.43 -7.50
CA THR A 184 5.92 -6.70 -8.76
C THR A 184 4.71 -5.83 -9.11
N ALA A 185 3.56 -6.04 -8.45
CA ALA A 185 2.26 -5.51 -8.86
C ALA A 185 2.23 -3.98 -9.07
N GLY A 186 2.74 -3.21 -8.10
CA GLY A 186 2.78 -1.74 -8.23
C GLY A 186 3.71 -1.24 -9.34
N LYS A 187 4.78 -1.98 -9.64
CA LYS A 187 5.70 -1.70 -10.74
C LYS A 187 5.07 -2.03 -12.09
N THR A 188 4.39 -3.19 -12.18
CA THR A 188 3.63 -3.61 -13.36
C THR A 188 2.55 -2.60 -13.73
N MET A 189 1.81 -2.09 -12.74
CA MET A 189 0.82 -1.04 -12.93
C MET A 189 1.44 0.26 -13.47
N GLY A 190 2.61 0.66 -12.97
CA GLY A 190 3.33 1.83 -13.50
C GLY A 190 3.82 1.62 -14.95
N LEU A 191 4.28 0.41 -15.28
CA LEU A 191 4.73 0.09 -16.64
C LEU A 191 3.59 0.08 -17.66
N SER A 192 2.39 -0.33 -17.25
CA SER A 192 1.24 -0.45 -18.17
C SER A 192 0.90 0.87 -18.89
N ALA A 193 1.19 2.01 -18.27
CA ALA A 193 0.96 3.33 -18.88
C ALA A 193 1.81 3.61 -20.13
N TYR A 194 2.92 2.89 -20.34
CA TYR A 194 3.80 3.04 -21.49
C TYR A 194 3.34 2.21 -22.71
N GLY A 195 2.51 1.19 -22.46
CA GLY A 195 2.04 0.29 -23.51
C GLY A 195 0.72 0.71 -24.16
N ARG A 196 0.36 -0.01 -25.21
CA ARG A 196 -0.93 0.09 -25.91
C ARG A 196 -1.72 -1.20 -25.73
N ILE A 197 -3.04 -1.08 -25.66
CA ILE A 197 -3.91 -2.25 -25.74
C ILE A 197 -3.80 -2.84 -27.14
N ARG A 198 -3.43 -4.12 -27.23
CA ARG A 198 -3.44 -4.89 -28.48
C ARG A 198 -4.76 -5.64 -28.58
N PRO A 199 -5.72 -5.23 -29.45
CA PRO A 199 -7.03 -5.87 -29.54
C PRO A 199 -6.95 -7.38 -29.78
N GLU A 200 -5.99 -7.82 -30.58
CA GLU A 200 -5.73 -9.22 -30.91
C GLU A 200 -5.24 -10.05 -29.70
N TRP A 201 -4.71 -9.42 -28.67
CA TRP A 201 -4.21 -10.08 -27.44
C TRP A 201 -5.26 -10.13 -26.32
N VAL A 202 -6.32 -9.34 -26.41
CA VAL A 202 -7.31 -9.19 -25.32
C VAL A 202 -7.94 -10.53 -24.94
N ALA A 203 -8.28 -11.39 -25.92
CA ALA A 203 -8.87 -12.70 -25.63
C ALA A 203 -7.90 -13.59 -24.82
N SER A 204 -6.63 -13.63 -25.18
CA SER A 204 -5.58 -14.37 -24.49
C SER A 204 -5.28 -13.80 -23.11
N ALA A 205 -5.26 -12.47 -22.99
CA ALA A 205 -5.08 -11.79 -21.70
C ALA A 205 -6.26 -12.07 -20.73
N ARG A 206 -7.50 -12.09 -21.23
CA ARG A 206 -8.68 -12.49 -20.43
C ARG A 206 -8.60 -13.95 -20.01
N LYS A 207 -8.19 -14.85 -20.90
CA LYS A 207 -7.95 -16.27 -20.57
C LYS A 207 -6.89 -16.38 -19.47
N TYR A 208 -5.77 -15.64 -19.58
CA TYR A 208 -4.73 -15.58 -18.55
C TYR A 208 -5.30 -15.21 -17.17
N VAL A 209 -6.13 -14.15 -17.07
CA VAL A 209 -6.72 -13.71 -15.79
C VAL A 209 -7.71 -14.72 -15.25
N ARG A 210 -8.56 -15.31 -16.11
CA ARG A 210 -9.64 -16.25 -15.71
C ARG A 210 -9.13 -17.62 -15.31
N GLU A 211 -8.14 -18.13 -16.05
CA GLU A 211 -7.65 -19.51 -15.90
C GLU A 211 -6.37 -19.60 -15.09
N TYR A 212 -5.90 -18.46 -14.53
CA TYR A 212 -4.70 -18.48 -13.69
C TYR A 212 -4.85 -19.45 -12.54
N VAL A 213 -3.93 -20.41 -12.44
CA VAL A 213 -3.89 -21.40 -11.37
C VAL A 213 -2.61 -21.28 -10.56
N LYS A 214 -2.70 -21.56 -9.25
CA LYS A 214 -1.55 -21.48 -8.34
C LYS A 214 -0.41 -22.44 -8.69
N ARG A 215 -0.72 -23.58 -9.34
CA ARG A 215 0.27 -24.54 -9.81
C ARG A 215 0.58 -24.24 -11.27
N PRO A 216 1.76 -23.69 -11.57
CA PRO A 216 2.19 -23.55 -12.95
C PRO A 216 2.37 -24.94 -13.60
N PRO A 217 2.28 -25.05 -14.92
CA PRO A 217 2.67 -26.26 -15.64
C PRO A 217 4.13 -26.67 -15.39
N PHE A 218 4.92 -25.77 -14.80
CA PHE A 218 6.33 -26.02 -14.44
C PHE A 218 6.45 -26.25 -12.94
N ASP A 219 6.67 -27.50 -12.54
CA ASP A 219 6.96 -27.84 -11.15
C ASP A 219 8.44 -27.64 -10.86
N VAL A 220 8.81 -26.53 -10.24
CA VAL A 220 10.15 -26.26 -9.71
C VAL A 220 10.29 -26.73 -8.26
N THR A 221 9.67 -27.85 -7.89
CA THR A 221 9.69 -28.37 -6.51
C THR A 221 11.09 -28.78 -6.01
N GLY A 222 12.09 -28.89 -6.90
CA GLY A 222 13.48 -29.16 -6.53
C GLY A 222 14.26 -27.99 -5.91
N LEU A 223 13.71 -26.76 -5.93
CA LEU A 223 14.40 -25.54 -5.46
C LEU A 223 13.94 -25.07 -4.06
N ARG A 224 13.59 -26.01 -3.17
CA ARG A 224 13.10 -25.70 -1.81
C ARG A 224 14.07 -24.89 -0.92
N ASN A 225 15.35 -24.79 -1.28
CA ASN A 225 16.39 -24.18 -0.45
C ASN A 225 16.92 -22.84 -0.96
N TYR A 226 16.44 -22.33 -2.09
CA TYR A 226 16.82 -21.03 -2.60
C TYR A 226 15.60 -20.11 -2.63
N GLY A 227 15.74 -18.93 -2.05
CA GLY A 227 14.67 -17.98 -1.83
C GLY A 227 13.68 -17.89 -2.99
N LYS A 228 12.41 -17.91 -2.68
CA LYS A 228 11.20 -17.87 -3.53
C LYS A 228 11.48 -18.09 -5.03
N ALA A 229 11.53 -19.33 -5.49
CA ALA A 229 11.40 -19.63 -6.91
C ALA A 229 10.02 -19.12 -7.35
N HIS A 230 9.98 -17.98 -8.00
CA HIS A 230 8.76 -17.38 -8.50
C HIS A 230 8.24 -18.24 -9.66
N ARG A 231 7.10 -18.87 -9.42
CA ARG A 231 6.48 -19.76 -10.40
C ARG A 231 5.79 -18.91 -11.45
N ILE A 232 6.34 -18.93 -12.66
CA ILE A 232 5.76 -18.27 -13.83
C ILE A 232 4.67 -19.18 -14.39
N ASN A 233 3.46 -18.65 -14.53
CA ASN A 233 2.35 -19.33 -15.19
C ASN A 233 1.86 -18.49 -16.38
N PRO A 234 2.24 -18.86 -17.61
CA PRO A 234 1.90 -18.09 -18.81
C PRO A 234 0.56 -18.51 -19.43
N VAL A 235 -0.32 -19.22 -18.71
CA VAL A 235 -1.58 -19.74 -19.26
C VAL A 235 -2.34 -18.65 -20.06
N GLY A 236 -2.72 -18.98 -21.29
CA GLY A 236 -3.40 -18.04 -22.19
C GLY A 236 -2.46 -17.11 -22.95
N LEU A 237 -1.34 -16.64 -22.37
CA LEU A 237 -0.35 -15.81 -23.06
C LEU A 237 0.49 -16.62 -24.04
N GLU A 238 0.63 -17.91 -23.81
CA GLU A 238 1.32 -18.85 -24.68
C GLU A 238 0.63 -19.03 -26.05
N ASP A 239 -0.64 -18.62 -26.16
CA ASP A 239 -1.39 -18.65 -27.41
C ASP A 239 -0.99 -17.48 -28.32
N LEU A 240 -0.28 -16.47 -27.83
CA LEU A 240 0.20 -15.32 -28.58
C LEU A 240 1.48 -15.68 -29.36
N PRO A 241 1.50 -15.60 -30.72
CA PRO A 241 2.65 -15.97 -31.53
C PRO A 241 3.92 -15.22 -31.15
N GLU A 242 3.81 -13.92 -30.83
CA GLU A 242 4.92 -13.04 -30.47
C GLU A 242 5.61 -13.47 -29.19
N PHE A 243 4.90 -14.10 -28.26
CA PHE A 243 5.43 -14.58 -26.98
C PHE A 243 5.82 -16.05 -26.99
N ARG A 244 5.35 -16.83 -27.97
CA ARG A 244 5.65 -18.27 -28.04
C ARG A 244 7.13 -18.54 -28.10
N ALA A 245 7.89 -17.76 -28.86
CA ALA A 245 9.34 -17.89 -28.98
C ALA A 245 10.07 -17.69 -27.64
N PHE A 246 9.54 -16.86 -26.76
CA PHE A 246 10.08 -16.60 -25.43
C PHE A 246 9.61 -17.61 -24.38
N LEU A 247 8.40 -18.19 -24.55
CA LEU A 247 7.79 -19.09 -23.57
C LEU A 247 8.15 -20.57 -23.81
N GLU A 248 8.41 -21.00 -25.06
CA GLU A 248 8.76 -22.38 -25.40
C GLU A 248 10.04 -22.89 -24.70
N PRO A 249 11.15 -22.11 -24.63
CA PRO A 249 12.31 -22.51 -23.87
C PRO A 249 12.00 -22.76 -22.38
N MET A 250 11.09 -21.96 -21.78
CA MET A 250 10.66 -22.15 -20.40
C MET A 250 9.91 -23.48 -20.19
N LYS A 251 9.15 -23.94 -21.18
CA LYS A 251 8.46 -25.25 -21.13
C LYS A 251 9.42 -26.42 -21.25
N GLN A 252 10.42 -26.32 -22.12
CA GLN A 252 11.40 -27.40 -22.37
C GLN A 252 12.34 -27.60 -21.19
N ASP A 253 12.74 -26.55 -20.50
CA ASP A 253 13.66 -26.62 -19.37
C ASP A 253 13.04 -27.25 -18.11
N SER A 254 11.71 -27.30 -18.02
CA SER A 254 11.03 -27.92 -16.87
C SER A 254 11.38 -29.41 -16.70
N ASN A 255 11.75 -30.12 -17.78
CA ASN A 255 12.04 -31.56 -17.76
C ASN A 255 13.54 -31.93 -17.75
N LYS A 256 14.43 -31.06 -18.23
CA LYS A 256 15.88 -31.30 -18.27
C LYS A 256 16.71 -30.32 -17.44
N GLY A 257 16.20 -29.12 -17.20
CA GLY A 257 16.98 -27.99 -16.66
C GLY A 257 17.15 -28.00 -15.15
N ILE A 258 16.33 -28.72 -14.38
CA ILE A 258 16.43 -28.73 -12.91
C ILE A 258 17.81 -29.12 -12.42
N ARG A 259 18.48 -30.11 -13.09
CA ARG A 259 19.85 -30.54 -12.73
C ARG A 259 20.93 -29.56 -13.21
N GLN A 260 20.71 -28.87 -14.33
CA GLN A 260 21.64 -27.89 -14.89
C GLN A 260 21.51 -26.54 -14.21
N THR A 261 20.28 -26.11 -13.93
CA THR A 261 19.95 -24.85 -13.22
C THR A 261 20.50 -24.86 -11.80
N VAL A 262 20.47 -25.98 -11.09
CA VAL A 262 21.10 -26.12 -9.77
C VAL A 262 22.61 -25.91 -9.82
N LYS A 263 23.28 -26.29 -10.91
CA LYS A 263 24.73 -26.05 -11.13
C LYS A 263 25.03 -24.57 -11.46
N ASN A 264 24.12 -23.87 -12.12
CA ASN A 264 24.31 -22.47 -12.50
C ASN A 264 23.86 -21.46 -11.41
N ILE A 265 23.19 -21.92 -10.35
CA ILE A 265 22.68 -21.09 -9.23
C ILE A 265 23.78 -20.57 -8.29
N LEU A 266 25.02 -21.02 -8.42
CA LEU A 266 26.18 -20.46 -7.68
C LEU A 266 26.79 -19.20 -8.34
N GLY A 267 26.23 -18.74 -9.48
CA GLY A 267 26.49 -17.45 -10.09
C GLY A 267 25.25 -16.56 -10.07
N PRO A 268 25.35 -15.25 -10.41
CA PRO A 268 24.17 -14.41 -10.56
C PRO A 268 23.25 -15.07 -11.58
N PRO A 269 21.93 -15.21 -11.29
CA PRO A 269 21.00 -15.89 -12.18
C PRO A 269 20.99 -15.16 -13.52
N GLN A 270 21.48 -15.80 -14.57
CA GLN A 270 21.28 -15.35 -15.94
C GLN A 270 19.81 -15.62 -16.28
N TYR A 271 19.01 -14.57 -16.19
CA TYR A 271 17.58 -14.62 -16.49
C TYR A 271 17.31 -14.56 -18.00
N GLU A 272 17.98 -15.40 -18.78
CA GLU A 272 17.89 -15.43 -20.25
C GLU A 272 16.55 -15.94 -20.79
N LEU A 273 15.62 -16.37 -19.92
CA LEU A 273 14.35 -16.99 -20.31
C LEU A 273 13.13 -16.10 -20.03
N ARG A 274 13.29 -14.78 -20.01
CA ARG A 274 12.21 -13.82 -19.78
C ARG A 274 11.92 -13.03 -21.04
N LEU A 275 10.70 -12.46 -21.11
CA LEU A 275 10.40 -11.41 -22.09
C LEU A 275 11.47 -10.31 -22.03
N PRO A 276 11.70 -9.59 -23.13
CA PRO A 276 12.49 -8.37 -23.08
C PRO A 276 12.02 -7.51 -21.93
N GLY A 277 12.96 -6.89 -21.20
CA GLY A 277 12.67 -6.11 -20.00
C GLY A 277 11.64 -4.98 -20.19
N PRO A 278 11.39 -4.19 -19.15
CA PRO A 278 10.37 -3.14 -19.16
C PRO A 278 10.62 -2.02 -20.20
N GLU A 279 11.82 -1.93 -20.78
CA GLU A 279 12.16 -0.98 -21.85
C GLU A 279 11.59 -1.39 -23.22
N HIS A 280 11.17 -2.62 -23.38
CA HIS A 280 10.73 -3.14 -24.67
C HIS A 280 9.22 -2.95 -24.88
N GLU A 281 8.82 -2.47 -26.07
CA GLU A 281 7.43 -2.21 -26.44
C GLU A 281 6.50 -3.41 -26.20
N LEU A 282 6.92 -4.64 -26.55
CA LEU A 282 6.12 -5.85 -26.31
C LEU A 282 5.79 -6.05 -24.83
N SER A 283 6.74 -5.78 -23.93
CA SER A 283 6.53 -5.91 -22.47
C SER A 283 5.56 -4.84 -21.97
N GLN A 284 5.66 -3.62 -22.49
CA GLN A 284 4.78 -2.50 -22.15
C GLN A 284 3.35 -2.77 -22.68
N ASP A 285 3.20 -3.19 -23.94
CA ASP A 285 1.91 -3.52 -24.54
C ASP A 285 1.24 -4.70 -23.83
N LEU A 286 2.02 -5.73 -23.43
CA LEU A 286 1.46 -6.84 -22.65
C LEU A 286 1.00 -6.38 -21.28
N ALA A 287 1.78 -5.53 -20.60
CA ALA A 287 1.38 -4.96 -19.30
C ALA A 287 0.04 -4.22 -19.43
N GLN A 288 -0.11 -3.37 -20.46
CA GLN A 288 -1.33 -2.60 -20.67
C GLN A 288 -2.51 -3.47 -21.10
N THR A 289 -2.29 -4.46 -21.98
CA THR A 289 -3.37 -5.34 -22.46
C THR A 289 -3.88 -6.24 -21.32
N VAL A 290 -2.98 -6.76 -20.46
CA VAL A 290 -3.40 -7.56 -19.30
C VAL A 290 -4.04 -6.68 -18.23
N GLN A 291 -3.55 -5.44 -17.98
CA GLN A 291 -4.24 -4.49 -17.10
C GLN A 291 -5.68 -4.23 -17.56
N HIS A 292 -5.88 -3.99 -18.85
CA HIS A 292 -7.21 -3.81 -19.43
C HIS A 292 -8.10 -5.06 -19.22
N ALA A 293 -7.59 -6.24 -19.54
CA ALA A 293 -8.31 -7.50 -19.35
C ALA A 293 -8.65 -7.75 -17.87
N TRP A 294 -7.69 -7.51 -16.98
CA TRP A 294 -7.84 -7.67 -15.53
C TRP A 294 -8.95 -6.74 -14.98
N THR A 295 -8.90 -5.46 -15.36
CA THR A 295 -9.94 -4.48 -15.01
C THR A 295 -11.31 -4.93 -15.50
N LYS A 296 -11.40 -5.40 -16.74
CA LYS A 296 -12.67 -5.86 -17.31
C LYS A 296 -13.25 -7.09 -16.60
N GLU A 297 -12.42 -7.99 -16.11
CA GLU A 297 -12.91 -9.12 -15.30
C GLU A 297 -13.41 -8.65 -13.92
N VAL A 298 -12.76 -7.67 -13.29
CA VAL A 298 -13.23 -7.08 -12.02
C VAL A 298 -14.58 -6.38 -12.22
N THR A 299 -14.70 -5.50 -13.24
CA THR A 299 -15.95 -4.78 -13.48
C THR A 299 -17.07 -5.73 -13.92
N THR A 300 -16.76 -6.83 -14.63
CA THR A 300 -17.73 -7.87 -14.98
C THR A 300 -18.23 -8.61 -13.72
N LEU A 301 -17.33 -8.97 -12.80
CA LEU A 301 -17.70 -9.59 -11.51
C LEU A 301 -18.65 -8.66 -10.73
N LEU A 302 -18.30 -7.40 -10.60
CA LEU A 302 -19.10 -6.41 -9.87
C LEU A 302 -20.45 -6.14 -10.51
N ALA A 303 -20.53 -6.10 -11.85
CA ALA A 303 -21.78 -5.87 -12.57
C ALA A 303 -22.85 -6.93 -12.27
N ASN A 304 -22.44 -8.17 -11.94
CA ASN A 304 -23.37 -9.24 -11.55
C ASN A 304 -24.01 -9.03 -10.16
N HIS A 305 -23.48 -8.08 -9.36
CA HIS A 305 -23.91 -7.86 -7.97
C HIS A 305 -24.42 -6.42 -7.72
N ARG A 306 -24.51 -5.59 -8.75
CA ARG A 306 -24.93 -4.18 -8.64
C ARG A 306 -26.36 -3.98 -8.12
N ASP A 307 -27.22 -4.99 -8.29
CA ASP A 307 -28.61 -4.91 -7.87
C ASP A 307 -28.80 -5.21 -6.36
N ILE A 308 -27.73 -5.64 -5.66
CA ILE A 308 -27.74 -5.90 -4.22
C ILE A 308 -27.71 -4.59 -3.42
N SER A 309 -26.87 -3.64 -3.82
CA SER A 309 -26.75 -2.33 -3.19
C SER A 309 -26.24 -1.29 -4.19
N ARG A 310 -26.58 -0.02 -3.95
CA ARG A 310 -26.07 1.11 -4.73
C ARG A 310 -24.65 1.53 -4.33
N ASN A 311 -24.13 0.99 -3.22
CA ASN A 311 -22.84 1.35 -2.66
C ASN A 311 -21.88 0.17 -2.75
N LEU A 312 -20.60 0.48 -2.95
CA LEU A 312 -19.51 -0.48 -3.00
C LEU A 312 -18.41 -0.10 -2.01
N CYS A 313 -17.95 -1.07 -1.23
CA CYS A 313 -16.71 -0.98 -0.47
C CYS A 313 -15.65 -1.89 -1.12
N VAL A 314 -14.41 -1.40 -1.27
CA VAL A 314 -13.32 -2.12 -1.94
C VAL A 314 -12.12 -2.24 -1.01
N VAL A 315 -11.61 -3.46 -0.81
CA VAL A 315 -10.54 -3.76 0.15
C VAL A 315 -9.73 -4.99 -0.28
N GLY A 316 -8.62 -5.27 0.40
CA GLY A 316 -7.61 -6.27 0.03
C GLY A 316 -6.49 -5.64 -0.79
N GLY A 317 -5.33 -6.30 -0.88
CA GLY A 317 -4.15 -5.75 -1.57
C GLY A 317 -4.39 -5.36 -3.03
N CYS A 318 -5.36 -6.00 -3.71
CA CYS A 318 -5.75 -5.66 -5.08
C CYS A 318 -6.47 -4.30 -5.18
N ALA A 319 -7.05 -3.78 -4.09
CA ALA A 319 -7.63 -2.44 -4.03
C ALA A 319 -6.60 -1.31 -4.22
N LEU A 320 -5.30 -1.63 -4.20
CA LEU A 320 -4.23 -0.70 -4.59
C LEU A 320 -4.14 -0.46 -6.10
N ASN A 321 -4.90 -1.20 -6.92
CA ASN A 321 -4.97 -0.97 -8.37
C ASN A 321 -5.88 0.21 -8.68
N GLY A 322 -5.31 1.41 -8.60
CA GLY A 322 -6.04 2.66 -8.80
C GLY A 322 -6.61 2.84 -10.21
N ILE A 323 -6.06 2.16 -11.23
CA ILE A 323 -6.60 2.17 -12.59
C ILE A 323 -7.96 1.48 -12.61
N THR A 324 -8.08 0.33 -11.97
CA THR A 324 -9.35 -0.40 -11.87
C THR A 324 -10.35 0.34 -10.99
N ASN A 325 -9.90 0.94 -9.89
CA ASN A 325 -10.77 1.74 -9.03
C ASN A 325 -11.40 2.92 -9.78
N TYR A 326 -10.59 3.63 -10.58
CA TYR A 326 -11.09 4.71 -11.45
C TYR A 326 -12.14 4.19 -12.45
N ARG A 327 -11.90 3.04 -13.07
CA ARG A 327 -12.83 2.46 -14.04
C ARG A 327 -14.15 2.02 -13.40
N ILE A 328 -14.12 1.51 -12.15
CA ILE A 328 -15.35 1.17 -11.39
C ILE A 328 -16.20 2.42 -11.18
N GLU A 329 -15.60 3.55 -10.83
CA GLU A 329 -16.29 4.83 -10.66
C GLU A 329 -16.78 5.39 -12.00
N GLU A 330 -15.94 5.39 -13.04
CA GLU A 330 -16.24 5.92 -14.37
C GLU A 330 -17.38 5.14 -15.07
N GLU A 331 -17.42 3.81 -14.95
CA GLU A 331 -18.51 2.97 -15.50
C GLU A 331 -19.83 3.16 -14.73
N GLY A 332 -19.82 3.83 -13.56
CA GLY A 332 -21.03 4.11 -12.79
C GLY A 332 -21.78 2.86 -12.34
N LEU A 333 -21.07 1.75 -12.11
CA LEU A 333 -21.66 0.47 -11.67
C LEU A 333 -22.35 0.59 -10.31
N PHE A 334 -21.80 1.47 -9.46
CA PHE A 334 -22.33 1.83 -8.15
C PHE A 334 -22.43 3.35 -8.06
N GLN A 335 -23.38 3.85 -7.26
CA GLN A 335 -23.54 5.29 -7.09
C GLN A 335 -22.40 5.89 -6.26
N GLN A 336 -21.88 5.13 -5.31
CA GLN A 336 -20.80 5.57 -4.42
C GLN A 336 -19.84 4.40 -4.15
N CYS A 337 -18.55 4.72 -4.12
CA CYS A 337 -17.49 3.78 -3.76
C CYS A 337 -16.76 4.25 -2.50
N HIS A 338 -16.38 3.31 -1.65
CA HIS A 338 -15.56 3.55 -0.47
C HIS A 338 -14.26 2.74 -0.55
N PHE A 339 -13.15 3.45 -0.42
CA PHE A 339 -11.81 2.89 -0.34
C PHE A 339 -11.22 3.22 1.04
N VAL A 340 -10.40 2.34 1.58
CA VAL A 340 -9.72 2.55 2.86
C VAL A 340 -8.24 2.91 2.65
N PRO A 341 -7.59 3.65 3.58
CA PRO A 341 -6.19 4.04 3.43
C PRO A 341 -5.21 2.85 3.52
N ASN A 342 -5.59 1.79 4.24
CA ASN A 342 -4.78 0.60 4.49
C ASN A 342 -5.51 -0.69 4.05
N PRO A 343 -5.76 -0.87 2.74
CA PRO A 343 -6.53 -2.00 2.24
C PRO A 343 -5.78 -3.34 2.31
N THR A 344 -4.47 -3.34 2.56
CA THR A 344 -3.62 -4.54 2.64
C THR A 344 -3.73 -5.22 4.01
N ASP A 345 -3.01 -6.31 4.22
CA ASP A 345 -3.07 -7.10 5.45
C ASP A 345 -2.72 -6.30 6.72
N CYS A 346 -2.00 -5.19 6.60
CA CYS A 346 -1.77 -4.30 7.75
C CYS A 346 -3.08 -3.70 8.32
N GLY A 347 -4.17 -3.69 7.56
CA GLY A 347 -5.50 -3.25 8.01
C GLY A 347 -6.33 -4.32 8.72
N LEU A 348 -5.93 -5.59 8.65
CA LEU A 348 -6.71 -6.72 9.17
C LEU A 348 -6.94 -6.67 10.67
N SER A 349 -5.98 -6.14 11.44
CA SER A 349 -6.13 -5.97 12.90
C SER A 349 -7.29 -5.03 13.24
N ALA A 350 -7.42 -3.91 12.53
CA ALA A 350 -8.55 -2.99 12.71
C ALA A 350 -9.88 -3.62 12.27
N GLY A 351 -9.87 -4.34 11.13
CA GLY A 351 -11.05 -5.04 10.65
C GLY A 351 -11.54 -6.13 11.60
N ALA A 352 -10.63 -6.95 12.15
CA ALA A 352 -10.98 -7.98 13.13
C ALA A 352 -11.60 -7.38 14.39
N ALA A 353 -11.04 -6.27 14.89
CA ALA A 353 -11.56 -5.61 16.09
C ALA A 353 -12.91 -4.91 15.85
N LEU A 354 -13.11 -4.29 14.69
CA LEU A 354 -14.40 -3.73 14.28
C LEU A 354 -15.46 -4.83 14.17
N TYR A 355 -15.12 -5.95 13.53
CA TYR A 355 -16.01 -7.10 13.45
C TYR A 355 -16.43 -7.59 14.85
N ALA A 356 -15.47 -7.80 15.75
CA ALA A 356 -15.76 -8.22 17.12
C ALA A 356 -16.70 -7.23 17.85
N TYR A 357 -16.47 -5.92 17.70
CA TYR A 357 -17.31 -4.90 18.32
C TYR A 357 -18.78 -4.99 17.88
N PHE A 358 -19.02 -5.06 16.58
CA PHE A 358 -20.39 -5.09 16.05
C PHE A 358 -21.06 -6.46 16.27
N GLN A 359 -20.29 -7.57 16.32
CA GLN A 359 -20.84 -8.89 16.68
C GLN A 359 -21.28 -8.99 18.15
N LEU A 360 -20.69 -8.19 19.04
CA LEU A 360 -21.13 -8.12 20.44
C LEU A 360 -22.48 -7.37 20.61
N GLY A 361 -23.00 -6.78 19.53
CA GLY A 361 -24.33 -6.14 19.53
C GLY A 361 -24.42 -4.88 20.38
N VAL A 362 -23.28 -4.25 20.69
CA VAL A 362 -23.23 -3.02 21.51
C VAL A 362 -23.93 -1.87 20.82
N GLN A 363 -23.81 -1.82 19.49
CA GLN A 363 -24.43 -0.80 18.66
C GLN A 363 -24.78 -1.37 17.28
N THR A 364 -25.92 -0.92 16.72
CA THR A 364 -26.27 -1.21 15.32
C THR A 364 -25.50 -0.26 14.41
N PHE A 365 -24.81 -0.81 13.41
CA PHE A 365 -24.10 -0.01 12.41
C PHE A 365 -25.09 0.53 11.36
N THR A 366 -25.11 1.85 11.18
CA THR A 366 -25.97 2.55 10.22
C THR A 366 -25.18 3.43 9.23
N GLY A 367 -23.90 3.14 9.07
CA GLY A 367 -22.94 3.98 8.37
C GLY A 367 -22.23 4.94 9.33
N THR A 368 -20.94 5.23 9.07
CA THR A 368 -20.23 6.24 9.85
C THR A 368 -20.37 7.63 9.25
N LYS A 369 -20.58 8.63 10.10
CA LYS A 369 -20.55 10.06 9.69
C LYS A 369 -19.15 10.64 9.77
N GLN A 370 -18.24 9.93 10.41
CA GLN A 370 -16.86 10.41 10.59
C GLN A 370 -16.01 9.99 9.40
N PHE A 371 -15.17 10.91 8.96
CA PHE A 371 -14.11 10.61 8.02
C PHE A 371 -13.16 9.55 8.62
N PHE A 372 -12.88 8.50 7.86
CA PHE A 372 -11.89 7.52 8.28
C PHE A 372 -10.50 8.11 8.10
N SER A 373 -9.97 8.73 9.15
CA SER A 373 -8.67 9.39 9.11
C SER A 373 -7.56 8.39 8.77
N PRO A 374 -6.64 8.70 7.85
CA PRO A 374 -5.46 7.88 7.64
C PRO A 374 -4.40 8.08 8.74
N TYR A 375 -4.46 9.16 9.51
CA TYR A 375 -3.46 9.55 10.51
C TYR A 375 -3.69 8.85 11.86
N LEU A 376 -3.83 7.52 11.81
CA LEU A 376 -4.11 6.67 12.98
C LEU A 376 -2.87 5.92 13.52
N GLY A 377 -1.69 6.15 12.94
CA GLY A 377 -0.43 5.64 13.46
C GLY A 377 -0.04 6.27 14.80
N THR A 378 1.25 6.20 15.14
CA THR A 378 1.82 6.92 16.30
C THR A 378 2.59 8.15 15.83
N GLU A 379 2.95 9.03 16.75
CA GLU A 379 4.06 9.96 16.54
C GLU A 379 5.35 9.18 16.26
N ALA A 380 6.42 9.89 15.87
CA ALA A 380 7.72 9.23 15.63
C ALA A 380 8.19 8.49 16.90
N PHE A 381 8.68 7.26 16.72
CA PHE A 381 9.05 6.39 17.86
C PHE A 381 10.20 6.95 18.70
N ASP A 382 11.02 7.81 18.11
CA ASP A 382 12.17 8.49 18.72
C ASP A 382 11.96 10.02 18.86
N LEU A 383 10.70 10.47 18.88
CA LEU A 383 10.39 11.90 19.02
C LEU A 383 10.95 12.51 20.32
N ALA A 384 11.00 11.70 21.39
CA ALA A 384 11.60 12.10 22.66
C ALA A 384 13.11 12.41 22.56
N ASP A 385 13.80 11.87 21.55
CA ASP A 385 15.24 12.10 21.30
C ASP A 385 15.50 13.39 20.49
N LEU A 386 14.45 14.08 20.03
CA LEU A 386 14.57 15.29 19.21
C LEU A 386 15.49 16.36 19.83
N PRO A 387 15.50 16.64 21.15
CA PRO A 387 16.43 17.58 21.74
C PRO A 387 17.90 17.19 21.56
N THR A 388 18.21 15.90 21.56
CA THR A 388 19.58 15.39 21.31
C THR A 388 19.93 15.50 19.84
N LEU A 389 19.01 15.18 18.94
CA LEU A 389 19.19 15.29 17.49
C LEU A 389 19.45 16.73 17.06
N LYS A 390 18.82 17.72 17.69
CA LYS A 390 19.08 19.15 17.47
C LYS A 390 20.52 19.56 17.73
N GLN A 391 21.23 18.90 18.63
CA GLN A 391 22.63 19.19 18.91
C GLN A 391 23.57 18.75 17.77
N SER A 392 23.12 17.83 16.92
CA SER A 392 23.91 17.21 15.86
C SER A 392 23.66 17.78 14.47
N TYR A 393 22.58 18.53 14.29
CA TYR A 393 22.18 19.08 12.99
C TYR A 393 21.81 20.56 13.07
N PRO A 394 22.21 21.39 12.10
CA PRO A 394 21.72 22.77 11.99
C PRO A 394 20.20 22.77 11.85
N HIS A 395 19.53 23.60 12.65
CA HIS A 395 18.08 23.65 12.69
C HIS A 395 17.56 25.05 13.05
N HIS A 396 16.28 25.27 12.74
CA HIS A 396 15.54 26.47 13.10
C HIS A 396 14.15 26.10 13.63
N GLU A 397 13.75 26.68 14.76
CA GLU A 397 12.40 26.51 15.31
C GLU A 397 11.44 27.48 14.62
N LEU A 398 10.40 26.92 14.00
CA LEU A 398 9.39 27.70 13.31
C LEU A 398 8.17 27.93 14.21
N GLN A 399 7.58 29.11 14.11
CA GLN A 399 6.25 29.31 14.69
C GLN A 399 5.21 28.50 13.92
N PRO A 400 4.30 27.75 14.59
CA PRO A 400 3.35 26.84 13.93
C PRO A 400 2.55 27.49 12.80
N ASP A 401 2.12 28.74 13.00
CA ASP A 401 1.32 29.49 12.02
C ASP A 401 2.11 29.92 10.79
N HIS A 402 3.44 29.99 10.87
CA HIS A 402 4.32 30.37 9.75
C HIS A 402 4.77 29.16 8.92
N ILE A 403 4.69 27.94 9.46
CA ILE A 403 5.13 26.70 8.79
C ILE A 403 4.55 26.57 7.38
N PRO A 404 3.22 26.70 7.16
CA PRO A 404 2.63 26.52 5.83
C PRO A 404 3.24 27.44 4.78
N ARG A 405 3.41 28.73 5.12
CA ARG A 405 3.97 29.74 4.23
C ARG A 405 5.46 29.48 3.92
N ILE A 406 6.24 29.14 4.94
CA ILE A 406 7.68 28.87 4.80
C ILE A 406 7.88 27.63 3.91
N ILE A 407 7.19 26.54 4.20
CA ILE A 407 7.28 25.30 3.43
C ILE A 407 6.82 25.50 1.99
N ALA A 408 5.72 26.23 1.76
CA ALA A 408 5.24 26.54 0.42
C ALA A 408 6.28 27.33 -0.40
N ARG A 409 6.93 28.33 0.20
CA ARG A 409 7.98 29.12 -0.44
C ARG A 409 9.20 28.25 -0.80
N LEU A 410 9.69 27.44 0.15
CA LEU A 410 10.83 26.55 -0.09
C LEU A 410 10.53 25.55 -1.22
N ILE A 411 9.32 24.98 -1.27
CA ILE A 411 8.90 24.09 -2.36
C ILE A 411 8.81 24.86 -3.69
N HIS A 412 8.28 26.08 -3.70
CA HIS A 412 8.24 26.94 -4.88
C HIS A 412 9.68 27.21 -5.42
N ASP A 413 10.62 27.40 -4.52
CA ASP A 413 12.06 27.58 -4.83
C ASP A 413 12.77 26.25 -5.18
N ASN A 414 11.99 25.20 -5.49
CA ASN A 414 12.43 23.86 -5.89
C ASN A 414 13.22 23.08 -4.83
N ARG A 415 12.99 23.34 -3.53
CA ARG A 415 13.60 22.56 -2.46
C ARG A 415 12.84 21.26 -2.22
N LEU A 416 13.59 20.21 -1.91
CA LEU A 416 13.10 18.89 -1.54
C LEU A 416 12.94 18.82 -0.02
N ILE A 417 11.71 18.70 0.47
CA ILE A 417 11.43 18.75 1.91
C ILE A 417 10.89 17.42 2.40
N GLY A 418 11.64 16.74 3.29
CA GLY A 418 11.14 15.62 4.07
C GLY A 418 10.26 16.11 5.22
N VAL A 419 9.15 15.44 5.48
CA VAL A 419 8.18 15.84 6.53
C VAL A 419 7.93 14.68 7.49
N ILE A 420 8.08 14.95 8.80
CA ILE A 420 7.70 14.10 9.92
C ILE A 420 6.82 14.96 10.83
N LYS A 421 5.49 14.81 10.78
CA LYS A 421 4.56 15.67 11.51
C LYS A 421 3.44 14.86 12.14
N GLY A 422 3.24 15.04 13.45
CA GLY A 422 2.18 14.35 14.19
C GLY A 422 2.18 12.83 14.01
N ARG A 423 0.99 12.21 14.03
CA ARG A 423 0.80 10.76 13.86
C ARG A 423 0.99 10.36 12.38
N TYR A 424 1.66 9.20 12.15
CA TYR A 424 1.86 8.72 10.78
C TYR A 424 0.55 8.22 10.14
N GLU A 425 0.48 8.31 8.83
CA GLU A 425 -0.58 7.73 8.02
C GLU A 425 -0.45 6.21 7.94
N ILE A 426 -1.53 5.48 8.24
CA ILE A 426 -1.60 4.02 8.12
C ILE A 426 -1.67 3.59 6.66
N GLY A 427 -1.09 2.43 6.35
CA GLY A 427 -1.11 1.87 5.01
C GLY A 427 0.11 2.24 4.15
N PRO A 428 0.12 1.80 2.88
CA PRO A 428 1.32 1.81 2.04
C PRO A 428 1.56 3.15 1.32
N ARG A 429 0.75 4.19 1.57
CA ARG A 429 0.85 5.50 0.90
C ARG A 429 1.23 6.59 1.89
N ALA A 430 2.15 7.46 1.50
CA ALA A 430 2.42 8.69 2.22
C ALA A 430 1.34 9.72 1.87
N LEU A 431 0.71 10.29 2.89
CA LEU A 431 -0.44 11.18 2.76
C LEU A 431 -0.21 12.55 3.40
N GLY A 432 1.07 12.91 3.62
CA GLY A 432 1.45 14.25 4.06
C GLY A 432 2.23 14.29 5.38
N ASN A 433 2.07 13.32 6.27
CA ASN A 433 2.73 13.32 7.58
C ASN A 433 4.08 12.59 7.60
N ARG A 434 4.34 11.69 6.65
CA ARG A 434 5.63 11.01 6.43
C ARG A 434 5.96 11.06 4.94
N SER A 435 6.12 12.28 4.43
CA SER A 435 6.18 12.60 3.01
C SER A 435 7.45 13.33 2.62
N ILE A 436 7.84 13.19 1.36
CA ILE A 436 8.72 14.16 0.69
C ILE A 436 7.81 14.99 -0.21
N LEU A 437 7.83 16.31 0.00
CA LEU A 437 7.05 17.29 -0.75
C LEU A 437 8.00 18.10 -1.66
N CYS A 438 7.57 18.38 -2.88
CA CYS A 438 8.34 19.20 -3.82
C CYS A 438 7.47 19.81 -4.94
N ASN A 439 8.08 20.67 -5.74
CA ASN A 439 7.43 21.44 -6.79
C ASN A 439 7.06 20.56 -7.99
N PRO A 440 5.77 20.38 -8.34
CA PRO A 440 5.35 19.58 -9.48
C PRO A 440 5.57 20.25 -10.83
N LEU A 441 5.75 21.59 -10.84
CA LEU A 441 5.92 22.40 -12.06
C LEU A 441 7.33 22.24 -12.68
N ASN A 442 8.31 21.81 -11.86
CA ASN A 442 9.67 21.58 -12.33
C ASN A 442 9.79 20.26 -13.06
N SER A 443 10.05 20.30 -14.37
CA SER A 443 10.16 19.10 -15.24
C SER A 443 11.30 18.14 -14.85
N GLY A 444 12.37 18.65 -14.21
CA GLY A 444 13.50 17.85 -13.73
C GLY A 444 13.23 17.11 -12.41
N MET A 445 12.18 17.47 -11.68
CA MET A 445 11.91 16.95 -10.32
C MET A 445 11.71 15.43 -10.28
N ARG A 446 11.04 14.87 -11.29
CA ARG A 446 10.81 13.41 -11.38
C ARG A 446 12.13 12.64 -11.51
N ALA A 447 13.04 13.09 -12.37
CA ALA A 447 14.36 12.47 -12.53
C ALA A 447 15.19 12.62 -11.25
N LEU A 448 15.25 13.83 -10.69
CA LEU A 448 15.97 14.09 -9.44
C LEU A 448 15.53 13.17 -8.31
N LEU A 449 14.21 13.03 -8.08
CA LEU A 449 13.69 12.17 -7.04
C LEU A 449 13.96 10.68 -7.30
N ASN A 450 13.78 10.20 -8.55
CA ASN A 450 14.03 8.79 -8.86
C ASN A 450 15.50 8.42 -8.72
N ASP A 451 16.40 9.24 -9.23
CA ASP A 451 17.82 8.91 -9.34
C ASP A 451 18.60 9.23 -8.05
N LYS A 452 18.28 10.34 -7.37
CA LYS A 452 19.09 10.89 -6.27
C LYS A 452 18.51 10.69 -4.88
N VAL A 453 17.21 10.36 -4.78
CA VAL A 453 16.54 10.20 -3.48
C VAL A 453 15.96 8.80 -3.32
N LYS A 454 15.32 8.27 -4.36
CA LYS A 454 14.57 7.00 -4.29
C LYS A 454 15.30 5.80 -4.87
N HIS A 455 16.25 6.01 -5.77
CA HIS A 455 17.00 4.95 -6.46
C HIS A 455 16.07 3.84 -7.00
N ARG A 456 15.09 4.24 -7.84
CA ARG A 456 14.03 3.34 -8.31
C ARG A 456 13.83 3.42 -9.83
N GLU A 457 12.97 2.56 -10.35
CA GLU A 457 12.71 2.40 -11.77
C GLU A 457 12.21 3.70 -12.42
N TRP A 458 12.73 4.03 -13.59
CA TRP A 458 12.48 5.27 -14.35
C TRP A 458 10.99 5.47 -14.73
N TYR A 459 10.26 4.38 -14.94
CA TYR A 459 8.84 4.40 -15.35
C TYR A 459 7.86 4.63 -14.19
N ARG A 460 8.31 4.73 -12.97
CA ARG A 460 7.42 4.96 -11.82
C ARG A 460 7.01 6.44 -11.71
N PRO A 461 5.68 6.71 -11.70
CA PRO A 461 5.18 8.08 -11.52
C PRO A 461 5.28 8.53 -10.06
N PHE A 462 5.15 9.85 -9.87
CA PHE A 462 4.89 10.47 -8.58
C PHE A 462 3.43 10.91 -8.49
N ALA A 463 2.97 11.12 -7.27
CA ALA A 463 1.59 11.47 -6.98
C ALA A 463 1.44 12.96 -6.70
N PRO A 464 0.42 13.64 -7.24
CA PRO A 464 0.03 14.95 -6.79
C PRO A 464 -0.76 14.87 -5.48
N VAL A 465 -0.60 15.90 -4.63
CA VAL A 465 -1.55 16.28 -3.60
C VAL A 465 -2.15 17.62 -3.96
N VAL A 466 -3.47 17.74 -3.87
CA VAL A 466 -4.25 18.91 -4.25
C VAL A 466 -5.36 19.16 -3.22
N THR A 467 -5.81 20.39 -3.06
CA THR A 467 -6.99 20.70 -2.25
C THR A 467 -8.24 20.05 -2.84
N ALA A 468 -9.12 19.52 -2.00
CA ALA A 468 -10.30 18.76 -2.45
C ALA A 468 -11.26 19.62 -3.29
N GLU A 469 -11.40 20.90 -2.92
CA GLU A 469 -12.23 21.88 -3.62
C GLU A 469 -11.75 22.22 -5.04
N ASP A 470 -10.45 22.05 -5.31
CA ASP A 470 -9.85 22.42 -6.60
C ASP A 470 -9.57 21.21 -7.51
N VAL A 471 -9.79 19.97 -7.04
CA VAL A 471 -9.40 18.75 -7.77
C VAL A 471 -9.99 18.66 -9.18
N SER A 472 -11.27 19.00 -9.34
CA SER A 472 -11.98 18.91 -10.62
C SER A 472 -11.49 19.93 -11.66
N GLN A 473 -10.82 21.01 -11.25
CA GLN A 473 -10.20 21.97 -12.15
C GLN A 473 -9.01 21.33 -12.90
N TYR A 474 -8.21 20.50 -12.24
CA TYR A 474 -6.94 19.99 -12.76
C TYR A 474 -7.01 18.54 -13.22
N PHE A 475 -7.93 17.75 -12.66
CA PHE A 475 -8.03 16.31 -12.90
C PHE A 475 -9.43 15.90 -13.37
N THR A 476 -9.53 14.73 -14.03
CA THR A 476 -10.79 14.21 -14.58
C THR A 476 -11.61 13.48 -13.48
N THR A 477 -11.68 14.02 -12.29
CA THR A 477 -12.47 13.48 -11.19
C THR A 477 -13.14 14.60 -10.42
N GLU A 478 -14.32 14.32 -9.90
CA GLU A 478 -15.08 15.23 -9.02
C GLU A 478 -15.19 14.68 -7.58
N VAL A 479 -14.67 13.45 -7.36
CA VAL A 479 -14.74 12.78 -6.07
C VAL A 479 -13.53 13.09 -5.20
N ASP A 480 -13.76 13.10 -3.89
CA ASP A 480 -12.70 13.20 -2.89
C ASP A 480 -11.90 11.88 -2.83
N ILE A 481 -10.58 11.96 -3.03
CA ILE A 481 -9.66 10.81 -3.11
C ILE A 481 -8.55 10.98 -2.06
N PRO A 482 -8.85 10.93 -0.76
CA PRO A 482 -7.87 11.29 0.27
C PRO A 482 -6.72 10.27 0.43
N TYR A 483 -6.85 9.06 -0.13
CA TYR A 483 -5.94 7.93 0.12
C TYR A 483 -5.09 7.51 -1.08
N MET A 484 -5.05 8.29 -2.16
CA MET A 484 -4.37 7.90 -3.42
C MET A 484 -4.89 6.55 -3.97
N SER A 485 -6.16 6.24 -3.75
CA SER A 485 -6.80 4.96 -4.13
C SER A 485 -7.23 4.90 -5.59
N VAL A 486 -7.36 6.04 -6.26
CA VAL A 486 -7.85 6.17 -7.64
C VAL A 486 -6.78 6.81 -8.52
N ILE A 487 -6.64 6.34 -9.76
CA ILE A 487 -5.78 6.94 -10.78
C ILE A 487 -6.68 7.51 -11.88
N CYS A 488 -6.85 8.82 -11.86
CA CYS A 488 -7.57 9.60 -12.88
C CYS A 488 -6.59 10.23 -13.88
N HIS A 489 -7.04 11.18 -14.71
CA HIS A 489 -6.18 11.85 -15.67
C HIS A 489 -6.02 13.33 -15.34
N THR A 490 -4.81 13.86 -15.55
CA THR A 490 -4.58 15.30 -15.61
C THR A 490 -5.31 15.85 -16.84
N ARG A 491 -6.07 16.93 -16.67
CA ARG A 491 -6.75 17.57 -17.80
C ARG A 491 -5.74 18.02 -18.85
N PRO A 492 -6.04 17.88 -20.16
CA PRO A 492 -5.07 18.14 -21.24
C PRO A 492 -4.37 19.48 -21.14
N GLU A 493 -5.08 20.54 -20.75
CA GLU A 493 -4.59 21.91 -20.62
C GLU A 493 -3.54 22.12 -19.52
N TYR A 494 -3.45 21.19 -18.55
CA TYR A 494 -2.49 21.28 -17.44
C TYR A 494 -1.33 20.29 -17.52
N ARG A 495 -1.34 19.37 -18.51
CA ARG A 495 -0.30 18.30 -18.59
C ARG A 495 1.10 18.84 -18.75
N GLU A 496 1.28 19.89 -19.57
CA GLU A 496 2.58 20.52 -19.78
C GLU A 496 3.04 21.32 -18.56
N GLN A 497 2.09 21.85 -17.76
CA GLN A 497 2.37 22.63 -16.57
C GLN A 497 2.68 21.73 -15.35
N LEU A 498 2.24 20.48 -15.37
CA LEU A 498 2.39 19.51 -14.27
C LEU A 498 3.22 18.28 -14.69
N PRO A 499 4.42 18.46 -15.26
CA PRO A 499 5.19 17.40 -15.91
C PRO A 499 5.71 16.35 -14.92
N SER A 500 5.92 16.71 -13.65
CA SER A 500 6.52 15.81 -12.67
C SER A 500 5.51 14.88 -12.01
N ILE A 501 4.20 15.14 -12.14
CA ILE A 501 3.13 14.33 -11.54
C ILE A 501 2.17 13.72 -12.57
N THR A 502 2.28 14.13 -13.84
CA THR A 502 1.53 13.55 -14.95
C THR A 502 2.32 12.41 -15.56
N HIS A 503 1.71 11.23 -15.62
CA HIS A 503 2.33 10.07 -16.26
C HIS A 503 2.28 10.19 -17.79
N VAL A 504 3.01 9.32 -18.50
CA VAL A 504 3.14 9.37 -19.98
C VAL A 504 1.80 9.23 -20.73
N ASP A 505 0.85 8.52 -20.15
CA ASP A 505 -0.53 8.36 -20.65
C ASP A 505 -1.47 9.49 -20.22
N GLY A 506 -0.97 10.48 -19.51
CA GLY A 506 -1.75 11.58 -18.93
C GLY A 506 -2.41 11.25 -17.59
N SER A 507 -2.21 10.05 -17.05
CA SER A 507 -2.78 9.65 -15.77
C SER A 507 -2.02 10.25 -14.58
N ALA A 508 -2.72 10.35 -13.43
CA ALA A 508 -2.15 10.80 -12.16
C ALA A 508 -2.83 10.08 -10.99
N ARG A 509 -2.05 9.66 -9.99
CA ARG A 509 -2.57 9.08 -8.75
C ARG A 509 -2.77 10.16 -7.71
N VAL A 510 -3.91 10.79 -7.76
CA VAL A 510 -4.23 12.00 -7.00
C VAL A 510 -4.48 11.69 -5.52
N GLN A 511 -4.03 12.59 -4.65
CA GLN A 511 -4.47 12.73 -3.28
C GLN A 511 -5.21 14.07 -3.13
N THR A 512 -6.44 14.04 -2.63
CA THR A 512 -7.16 15.24 -2.22
C THR A 512 -6.93 15.52 -0.74
N ILE A 513 -6.89 16.80 -0.37
CA ILE A 513 -6.79 17.25 1.03
C ILE A 513 -7.89 18.25 1.34
N ARG A 514 -8.65 17.97 2.38
CA ARG A 514 -9.62 18.89 2.98
C ARG A 514 -9.01 19.58 4.21
N GLN A 515 -9.47 20.78 4.48
CA GLN A 515 -9.01 21.56 5.63
C GLN A 515 -9.23 20.85 6.98
N ASP A 516 -10.37 20.17 7.13
CA ASP A 516 -10.73 19.43 8.35
C ASP A 516 -10.00 18.08 8.51
N HIS A 517 -9.42 17.55 7.41
CA HIS A 517 -8.68 16.28 7.44
C HIS A 517 -7.19 16.47 7.77
N ASN A 518 -6.54 17.48 7.18
CA ASN A 518 -5.15 17.83 7.44
C ASN A 518 -4.93 19.34 7.27
N PRO A 519 -5.19 20.12 8.32
CA PRO A 519 -5.20 21.60 8.26
C PRO A 519 -3.86 22.20 7.82
N TRP A 520 -2.74 21.64 8.29
CA TRP A 520 -1.42 22.19 7.97
C TRP A 520 -1.06 22.00 6.48
N LEU A 521 -1.34 20.82 5.93
CA LEU A 521 -1.04 20.53 4.53
C LEU A 521 -1.98 21.28 3.58
N HIS A 522 -3.26 21.38 3.94
CA HIS A 522 -4.23 22.19 3.19
C HIS A 522 -3.79 23.67 3.13
N ARG A 523 -3.41 24.26 4.27
CA ARG A 523 -2.88 25.64 4.30
C ARG A 523 -1.60 25.77 3.49
N THR A 524 -0.70 24.77 3.54
CA THR A 524 0.54 24.79 2.75
C THR A 524 0.24 24.79 1.25
N LEU A 525 -0.75 24.03 0.80
CA LEU A 525 -1.20 24.04 -0.60
C LEU A 525 -1.79 25.41 -1.00
N LYS A 526 -2.59 26.03 -0.14
CA LYS A 526 -3.16 27.36 -0.41
C LYS A 526 -2.10 28.47 -0.41
N GLU A 527 -1.07 28.39 0.43
CA GLU A 527 0.09 29.30 0.37
C GLU A 527 0.91 29.08 -0.91
N PHE A 528 1.06 27.82 -1.33
CA PHE A 528 1.75 27.49 -2.59
C PHE A 528 0.98 27.99 -3.82
N GLU A 529 -0.35 27.95 -3.79
CA GLU A 529 -1.21 28.50 -4.83
C GLU A 529 -0.95 30.00 -5.05
N GLN A 530 -0.77 30.78 -3.98
CA GLN A 530 -0.46 32.22 -4.09
C GLN A 530 0.87 32.49 -4.82
N LEU A 531 1.82 31.55 -4.75
CA LEU A 531 3.12 31.68 -5.38
C LEU A 531 3.15 31.10 -6.81
N SER A 532 2.46 30.01 -7.04
CA SER A 532 2.54 29.20 -8.27
C SER A 532 1.30 29.30 -9.17
N GLY A 533 0.18 29.79 -8.64
CA GLY A 533 -1.13 29.79 -9.32
C GLY A 533 -1.89 28.46 -9.23
N MET A 534 -1.35 27.44 -8.52
CA MET A 534 -1.96 26.10 -8.41
C MET A 534 -1.79 25.52 -7.00
N PRO A 535 -2.86 25.03 -6.34
CA PRO A 535 -2.77 24.39 -5.02
C PRO A 535 -2.35 22.91 -5.14
N ILE A 536 -1.25 22.64 -5.85
CA ILE A 536 -0.80 21.28 -6.18
C ILE A 536 0.67 21.13 -5.82
N MET A 537 1.02 20.09 -5.06
CA MET A 537 2.40 19.68 -4.78
C MET A 537 2.62 18.23 -5.20
N LEU A 538 3.86 17.86 -5.48
CA LEU A 538 4.26 16.46 -5.59
C LEU A 538 4.42 15.89 -4.19
N ASN A 539 3.78 14.74 -3.93
CA ASN A 539 3.86 14.00 -2.68
C ASN A 539 4.38 12.58 -2.94
N THR A 540 5.45 12.21 -2.24
CA THR A 540 5.98 10.85 -2.26
C THR A 540 6.38 10.40 -0.85
N SER A 541 6.47 9.08 -0.63
CA SER A 541 6.79 8.51 0.68
C SER A 541 8.15 8.95 1.19
N PHE A 542 8.26 9.24 2.49
CA PHE A 542 9.54 9.51 3.12
C PHE A 542 10.12 8.18 3.64
N ASN A 543 11.05 7.61 2.87
CA ASN A 543 11.75 6.37 3.19
C ASN A 543 12.97 6.17 2.30
N PRO A 544 14.00 5.49 2.78
CA PRO A 544 15.06 4.95 1.93
C PRO A 544 14.51 3.95 0.92
N GLY A 545 15.21 3.75 -0.18
CA GLY A 545 14.84 2.75 -1.19
C GLY A 545 14.74 1.35 -0.58
N GLY A 546 13.60 0.66 -0.82
CA GLY A 546 13.39 -0.70 -0.30
C GLY A 546 12.79 -0.79 1.11
N GLU A 547 12.89 0.24 1.94
CA GLU A 547 12.32 0.26 3.30
C GLU A 547 10.84 0.69 3.31
N PRO A 548 10.08 0.42 4.40
CA PRO A 548 8.76 1.01 4.63
C PRO A 548 8.87 2.53 4.80
N ILE A 549 7.73 3.23 4.77
CA ILE A 549 7.65 4.65 5.12
C ILE A 549 8.18 4.80 6.56
N LEU A 550 9.08 5.74 6.79
CA LEU A 550 9.75 5.91 8.08
C LEU A 550 8.79 6.38 9.18
N ASN A 551 9.13 6.05 10.43
CA ASN A 551 8.52 6.65 11.63
C ASN A 551 9.58 6.90 12.73
N PHE A 552 10.79 7.29 12.31
CA PHE A 552 11.89 7.69 13.19
C PHE A 552 12.47 9.03 12.72
N CYS A 553 12.63 9.97 13.63
CA CYS A 553 13.24 11.27 13.37
C CYS A 553 14.69 11.12 12.88
N ARG A 554 15.49 10.26 13.55
CA ARG A 554 16.90 10.03 13.16
C ARG A 554 17.01 9.49 11.74
N VAL A 555 16.11 8.60 11.28
CA VAL A 555 16.14 8.07 9.91
C VAL A 555 15.85 9.17 8.89
N GLY A 556 14.95 10.10 9.21
CA GLY A 556 14.72 11.29 8.39
C GLY A 556 15.96 12.17 8.24
N LEU A 557 16.70 12.37 9.35
CA LEU A 557 17.95 13.16 9.36
C LEU A 557 19.12 12.41 8.70
N GLU A 558 19.18 11.08 8.82
CA GLU A 558 20.13 10.26 8.06
C GLU A 558 19.89 10.40 6.55
N MET A 559 18.62 10.38 6.11
CA MET A 559 18.28 10.64 4.71
C MET A 559 18.62 12.06 4.26
N LEU A 560 18.46 13.06 5.12
CA LEU A 560 18.87 14.43 4.82
C LEU A 560 20.35 14.49 4.43
N THR A 561 21.22 13.80 5.15
CA THR A 561 22.67 13.84 4.91
C THR A 561 23.16 12.88 3.82
N SER A 562 22.42 11.78 3.57
CA SER A 562 22.83 10.73 2.63
C SER A 562 22.20 10.84 1.23
N THR A 563 21.26 11.76 1.02
CA THR A 563 20.56 11.96 -0.26
C THR A 563 20.57 13.43 -0.69
N GLU A 564 19.91 13.75 -1.80
CA GLU A 564 19.74 15.12 -2.29
C GLU A 564 18.54 15.86 -1.64
N LEU A 565 18.03 15.39 -0.50
CA LEU A 565 17.08 16.18 0.28
C LEU A 565 17.73 17.49 0.75
N ASP A 566 17.02 18.61 0.62
CA ASP A 566 17.51 19.92 1.08
C ASP A 566 17.23 20.14 2.57
N LEU A 567 16.02 19.78 3.02
CA LEU A 567 15.50 20.09 4.34
C LEU A 567 14.64 18.94 4.88
N VAL A 568 14.55 18.85 6.21
CA VAL A 568 13.60 17.98 6.91
C VAL A 568 12.83 18.79 7.96
N LEU A 569 11.51 18.78 7.86
CA LEU A 569 10.61 19.32 8.88
C LEU A 569 10.23 18.20 9.85
N ILE A 570 10.58 18.34 11.13
CA ILE A 570 10.11 17.47 12.22
C ILE A 570 9.27 18.31 13.16
N ASP A 571 7.96 18.08 13.17
CA ASP A 571 6.95 18.92 13.81
C ASP A 571 7.12 20.41 13.47
N ASN A 572 7.72 21.20 14.36
CA ASN A 572 7.94 22.63 14.15
C ASN A 572 9.41 22.99 13.94
N THR A 573 10.30 22.00 13.85
CA THR A 573 11.73 22.21 13.69
C THR A 573 12.14 21.90 12.25
N LEU A 574 12.73 22.86 11.57
CA LEU A 574 13.30 22.71 10.22
C LEU A 574 14.78 22.43 10.33
N PHE A 575 15.25 21.35 9.73
CA PHE A 575 16.65 20.92 9.70
C PHE A 575 17.23 21.07 8.31
N CYS A 576 18.52 21.43 8.22
CA CYS A 576 19.30 21.42 6.98
C CYS A 576 20.60 20.62 7.12
N LYS A 577 21.28 20.38 6.00
CA LYS A 577 22.62 19.80 6.01
C LYS A 577 23.62 20.76 6.64
N PRO A 578 24.68 20.27 7.33
CA PRO A 578 25.81 21.10 7.71
C PRO A 578 26.40 21.82 6.50
N GLY A 579 26.66 23.12 6.64
CA GLY A 579 27.16 24.00 5.57
C GLY A 579 26.06 24.59 4.65
N HIS A 580 24.77 24.32 4.94
CA HIS A 580 23.62 24.82 4.19
C HIS A 580 22.69 25.68 5.06
N GLU A 581 23.21 26.27 6.14
CA GLU A 581 22.45 27.02 7.15
C GLU A 581 21.68 28.20 6.57
N SER A 582 22.15 28.77 5.44
CA SER A 582 21.42 29.83 4.73
C SER A 582 20.02 29.42 4.24
N LEU A 583 19.72 28.11 4.14
CA LEU A 583 18.38 27.63 3.84
C LEU A 583 17.41 27.78 5.01
N LEU A 584 17.93 28.05 6.22
CA LEU A 584 17.13 28.29 7.43
C LEU A 584 16.77 29.76 7.63
N ASP A 585 17.35 30.68 6.87
CA ASP A 585 17.11 32.14 6.89
C ASP A 585 15.77 32.44 6.15
N THR A 586 14.65 31.92 6.67
CA THR A 586 13.32 31.92 6.02
C THR A 586 12.34 32.90 6.63
#